data_8b0c5c3308f1ae0064c98cb7372933e7
#
_entry.id   8b0c5c3308f1ae0064c98cb7372933e7
#
_cell.length_a   1.000
_cell.length_b   1.000
_cell.length_c   1.000
_cell.angle_alpha   90.00
_cell.angle_beta   90.00
_cell.angle_gamma   90.00
#
_symmetry.space_group_name_H-M   'P 1'
#
loop_
_entity.id
_entity.type
_entity.pdbx_description
1 polymer ?
#
loop_
_entity_poly.entity_id
_entity_poly.type
_entity_poly.pdbx_seq_one_letter_code
_entity_poly.pdbx_strand_id
1 'polypeptide(L)'
;MKKLWVIDFDNGGSATKSSYYPDNDNIKCWEPWVYMKGERTAYNYPGTHDRTMKIMQFALEEHENLWGVLITGIDLWDSVATNCMRIQDLGLSKDGIEAADNRGAGSNERIQNQWDWAIRVTRFHQLTAVCRALVKRGVRVFWETHMKDVYKNGKVSTSDGQPAWEKSSAGYMYQIVHCRREDVIEEGDVVSSAFTATFEKSKTDATLQGQRRTILTTRQNEKPNFMGLPELERL
;
A
#
# COMPACT_ATOMS: atom_id res chain seq x y z
N MET A 1 -17.20 18.87 -6.96
CA MET A 1 -16.98 17.86 -5.88
C MET A 1 -15.50 17.46 -5.93
N LYS A 2 -14.81 17.35 -4.78
CA LYS A 2 -13.42 16.95 -4.74
C LYS A 2 -13.25 15.46 -5.06
N LYS A 3 -12.12 15.09 -5.68
CA LYS A 3 -11.84 13.74 -6.18
C LYS A 3 -11.00 12.92 -5.20
N LEU A 4 -11.21 11.61 -5.18
CA LEU A 4 -10.30 10.62 -4.60
C LEU A 4 -9.44 10.02 -5.72
N TRP A 5 -8.13 10.12 -5.59
CA TRP A 5 -7.20 9.41 -6.47
C TRP A 5 -6.70 8.15 -5.78
N VAL A 6 -6.70 7.05 -6.51
CA VAL A 6 -6.19 5.76 -6.07
C VAL A 6 -4.98 5.41 -6.92
N ILE A 7 -3.82 5.30 -6.30
CA ILE A 7 -2.59 4.79 -6.94
C ILE A 7 -2.56 3.29 -6.66
N ASP A 8 -2.89 2.50 -7.67
CA ASP A 8 -3.33 1.12 -7.51
C ASP A 8 -2.22 0.13 -7.91
N PHE A 9 -1.37 -0.26 -6.96
CA PHE A 9 -0.30 -1.23 -7.22
C PHE A 9 -0.77 -2.68 -7.23
N ASP A 10 -1.83 -3.02 -6.51
CA ASP A 10 -2.30 -4.41 -6.31
C ASP A 10 -3.62 -4.73 -7.02
N ASN A 11 -4.16 -3.77 -7.80
CA ASN A 11 -5.47 -3.83 -8.48
C ASN A 11 -6.69 -3.88 -7.53
N GLY A 12 -6.49 -3.75 -6.21
CA GLY A 12 -7.57 -3.77 -5.23
C GLY A 12 -8.49 -2.57 -5.35
N GLY A 13 -7.93 -1.39 -5.57
CA GLY A 13 -8.67 -0.15 -5.75
C GLY A 13 -9.54 -0.14 -7.00
N SER A 14 -8.99 -0.56 -8.13
CA SER A 14 -9.70 -0.66 -9.41
C SER A 14 -10.82 -1.70 -9.36
N ALA A 15 -10.59 -2.85 -8.74
CA ALA A 15 -11.58 -3.89 -8.54
C ALA A 15 -12.72 -3.40 -7.64
N THR A 16 -12.40 -2.74 -6.53
CA THR A 16 -13.38 -2.15 -5.60
C THR A 16 -14.21 -1.08 -6.29
N LYS A 17 -13.58 -0.17 -7.04
CA LYS A 17 -14.30 0.85 -7.81
C LYS A 17 -15.27 0.21 -8.79
N SER A 18 -14.82 -0.75 -9.58
CA SER A 18 -15.65 -1.41 -10.60
C SER A 18 -16.84 -2.16 -10.01
N SER A 19 -16.66 -2.78 -8.84
CA SER A 19 -17.70 -3.59 -8.20
C SER A 19 -18.72 -2.77 -7.41
N TYR A 20 -18.28 -1.71 -6.73
CA TYR A 20 -19.14 -0.99 -5.78
C TYR A 20 -19.43 0.46 -6.16
N TYR A 21 -18.61 1.06 -7.02
CA TYR A 21 -18.70 2.47 -7.40
C TYR A 21 -18.50 2.69 -8.91
N PRO A 22 -19.13 1.88 -9.80
CA PRO A 22 -18.83 1.92 -11.24
C PRO A 22 -19.07 3.29 -11.86
N ASP A 23 -20.11 3.97 -11.45
CA ASP A 23 -20.55 5.26 -12.01
C ASP A 23 -20.02 6.48 -11.21
N ASN A 24 -19.07 6.27 -10.28
CA ASN A 24 -18.54 7.38 -9.48
C ASN A 24 -17.30 7.99 -10.14
N ASP A 25 -17.50 9.06 -10.90
CA ASP A 25 -16.43 9.81 -11.58
C ASP A 25 -15.50 10.59 -10.63
N ASN A 26 -15.87 10.69 -9.35
CA ASN A 26 -14.99 11.32 -8.35
C ASN A 26 -13.89 10.38 -7.86
N ILE A 27 -13.95 9.08 -8.17
CA ILE A 27 -12.90 8.11 -7.87
C ILE A 27 -12.11 7.84 -9.16
N LYS A 28 -10.82 8.23 -9.16
CA LYS A 28 -9.91 7.99 -10.28
C LYS A 28 -8.82 7.02 -9.87
N CYS A 29 -8.80 5.82 -10.48
CA CYS A 29 -7.74 4.84 -10.31
C CYS A 29 -6.63 5.08 -11.35
N TRP A 30 -5.40 5.01 -10.88
CA TRP A 30 -4.19 5.15 -11.67
C TRP A 30 -3.39 3.85 -11.53
N GLU A 31 -3.15 3.16 -12.63
CA GLU A 31 -2.22 2.02 -12.67
C GLU A 31 -0.79 2.55 -12.82
N PRO A 32 0.08 2.37 -11.81
CA PRO A 32 1.45 2.87 -11.86
C PRO A 32 2.40 1.97 -12.65
N TRP A 33 2.06 0.69 -12.84
CA TRP A 33 2.93 -0.27 -13.46
C TRP A 33 3.29 0.06 -14.91
N VAL A 34 4.56 -0.09 -15.23
CA VAL A 34 5.12 -0.02 -16.58
C VAL A 34 5.72 -1.37 -16.91
N TYR A 35 5.33 -1.93 -18.04
CA TYR A 35 5.84 -3.23 -18.49
C TYR A 35 7.06 -3.05 -19.40
N MET A 36 7.91 -4.05 -19.48
CA MET A 36 9.03 -4.09 -20.42
C MET A 36 8.49 -4.16 -21.84
N LYS A 37 9.17 -3.49 -22.77
CA LYS A 37 8.77 -3.45 -24.18
C LYS A 37 8.80 -4.85 -24.77
N GLY A 38 7.64 -5.32 -25.24
CA GLY A 38 7.48 -6.66 -25.83
C GLY A 38 7.17 -7.78 -24.80
N GLU A 39 7.23 -7.51 -23.51
CA GLU A 39 6.94 -8.47 -22.44
C GLU A 39 5.77 -7.99 -21.59
N ARG A 40 4.68 -8.76 -21.55
CA ARG A 40 3.47 -8.37 -20.79
C ARG A 40 3.53 -8.76 -19.31
N THR A 41 4.48 -9.57 -18.91
CA THR A 41 4.61 -10.10 -17.53
C THR A 41 5.81 -9.56 -16.79
N ALA A 42 6.71 -8.85 -17.45
CA ALA A 42 7.92 -8.32 -16.84
C ALA A 42 7.79 -6.81 -16.57
N TYR A 43 8.04 -6.41 -15.35
CA TYR A 43 7.94 -5.00 -14.92
C TYR A 43 9.22 -4.21 -15.24
N ASN A 44 9.02 -3.01 -15.76
CA ASN A 44 10.04 -1.98 -15.83
C ASN A 44 10.00 -1.16 -14.52
N TYR A 45 10.75 -1.58 -13.52
CA TYR A 45 10.75 -0.93 -12.20
C TYR A 45 11.17 0.55 -12.25
N PRO A 46 12.23 0.96 -12.98
CA PRO A 46 12.53 2.37 -13.17
C PRO A 46 11.39 3.16 -13.82
N GLY A 47 10.79 2.62 -14.87
CA GLY A 47 9.64 3.24 -15.53
C GLY A 47 8.42 3.35 -14.59
N THR A 48 8.18 2.34 -13.77
CA THR A 48 7.11 2.34 -12.75
C THR A 48 7.36 3.40 -11.68
N HIS A 49 8.59 3.50 -11.19
CA HIS A 49 9.00 4.55 -10.26
C HIS A 49 8.73 5.95 -10.82
N ASP A 50 9.24 6.24 -12.01
CA ASP A 50 9.08 7.53 -12.67
C ASP A 50 7.61 7.88 -12.94
N ARG A 51 6.82 6.89 -13.39
CA ARG A 51 5.38 7.06 -13.61
C ARG A 51 4.65 7.39 -12.32
N THR A 52 4.94 6.65 -11.24
CA THR A 52 4.35 6.90 -9.92
C THR A 52 4.66 8.31 -9.45
N MET A 53 5.92 8.73 -9.53
CA MET A 53 6.33 10.07 -9.12
C MET A 53 5.68 11.17 -9.96
N LYS A 54 5.49 10.97 -11.27
CA LYS A 54 4.75 11.90 -12.14
C LYS A 54 3.26 11.99 -11.75
N ILE A 55 2.60 10.87 -11.45
CA ILE A 55 1.21 10.88 -10.99
C ILE A 55 1.11 11.66 -9.67
N MET A 56 2.02 11.42 -8.73
CA MET A 56 2.02 12.10 -7.45
C MET A 56 2.37 13.60 -7.56
N GLN A 57 3.26 13.97 -8.49
CA GLN A 57 3.52 15.38 -8.80
C GLN A 57 2.28 16.06 -9.37
N PHE A 58 1.58 15.40 -10.29
CA PHE A 58 0.31 15.89 -10.83
C PHE A 58 -0.76 16.01 -9.73
N ALA A 59 -0.79 15.09 -8.75
CA ALA A 59 -1.66 15.23 -7.58
C ALA A 59 -1.33 16.48 -6.75
N LEU A 60 -0.05 16.87 -6.64
CA LEU A 60 0.34 18.12 -5.97
C LEU A 60 -0.14 19.37 -6.73
N GLU A 61 -0.12 19.33 -8.05
CA GLU A 61 -0.61 20.42 -8.90
C GLU A 61 -2.12 20.56 -8.79
N GLU A 62 -2.85 19.44 -8.75
CA GLU A 62 -4.30 19.34 -8.68
C GLU A 62 -4.86 19.33 -7.24
N HIS A 63 -4.05 19.62 -6.22
CA HIS A 63 -4.39 19.42 -4.80
C HIS A 63 -5.72 20.07 -4.36
N GLU A 64 -6.08 21.23 -4.93
CA GLU A 64 -7.35 21.92 -4.61
C GLU A 64 -8.57 21.11 -5.01
N ASN A 65 -8.45 20.29 -6.06
CA ASN A 65 -9.49 19.42 -6.59
C ASN A 65 -9.54 18.05 -5.92
N LEU A 66 -8.58 17.75 -4.99
CA LEU A 66 -8.49 16.47 -4.33
C LEU A 66 -9.14 16.50 -2.95
N TRP A 67 -9.94 15.48 -2.67
CA TRP A 67 -10.34 15.11 -1.31
C TRP A 67 -9.25 14.29 -0.65
N GLY A 68 -8.65 13.36 -1.39
CA GLY A 68 -7.59 12.49 -0.88
C GLY A 68 -6.88 11.71 -1.96
N VAL A 69 -5.78 11.09 -1.54
CA VAL A 69 -5.00 10.11 -2.32
C VAL A 69 -4.89 8.83 -1.49
N LEU A 70 -5.30 7.72 -2.07
CA LEU A 70 -5.10 6.36 -1.53
C LEU A 70 -4.01 5.67 -2.35
N ILE A 71 -3.04 5.09 -1.68
CA ILE A 71 -2.00 4.25 -2.30
C ILE A 71 -2.24 2.84 -1.78
N THR A 72 -2.67 1.93 -2.67
CA THR A 72 -2.86 0.52 -2.35
C THR A 72 -1.58 -0.25 -2.64
N GLY A 73 -1.28 -1.26 -1.83
CA GLY A 73 -0.08 -2.07 -2.00
C GLY A 73 1.23 -1.28 -1.81
N ILE A 74 1.37 -0.49 -0.74
CA ILE A 74 2.61 0.28 -0.48
C ILE A 74 3.85 -0.62 -0.29
N ASP A 75 3.67 -1.87 0.07
CA ASP A 75 4.71 -2.89 0.09
C ASP A 75 5.24 -3.21 -1.32
N LEU A 76 4.40 -3.13 -2.34
CA LEU A 76 4.84 -3.25 -3.74
C LEU A 76 5.67 -2.03 -4.17
N TRP A 77 5.36 -0.84 -3.65
CA TRP A 77 6.24 0.32 -3.83
C TRP A 77 7.63 0.11 -3.21
N ASP A 78 7.73 -0.56 -2.07
CA ASP A 78 9.02 -0.92 -1.49
C ASP A 78 9.82 -1.85 -2.42
N SER A 79 9.13 -2.77 -3.10
CA SER A 79 9.72 -3.62 -4.15
C SER A 79 10.18 -2.80 -5.35
N VAL A 80 9.39 -1.81 -5.80
CA VAL A 80 9.78 -0.88 -6.88
C VAL A 80 11.04 -0.11 -6.47
N ALA A 81 11.08 0.48 -5.29
CA ALA A 81 12.24 1.23 -4.79
C ALA A 81 13.50 0.36 -4.72
N THR A 82 13.35 -0.90 -4.25
CA THR A 82 14.44 -1.89 -4.18
C THR A 82 14.99 -2.22 -5.57
N ASN A 83 14.13 -2.54 -6.52
CA ASN A 83 14.59 -2.94 -7.85
C ASN A 83 15.07 -1.75 -8.69
N CYS A 84 14.54 -0.54 -8.47
CA CYS A 84 15.12 0.68 -9.03
C CYS A 84 16.55 0.90 -8.56
N MET A 85 16.80 0.76 -7.25
CA MET A 85 18.15 0.86 -6.69
C MET A 85 19.07 -0.17 -7.36
N ARG A 86 18.66 -1.43 -7.43
CA ARG A 86 19.45 -2.50 -8.05
C ARG A 86 19.81 -2.18 -9.50
N ILE A 87 18.85 -1.75 -10.29
CA ILE A 87 19.02 -1.52 -11.73
C ILE A 87 19.72 -0.20 -12.02
N GLN A 88 19.24 0.91 -11.45
CA GLN A 88 19.72 2.25 -11.81
C GLN A 88 20.94 2.70 -11.02
N ASP A 89 20.99 2.39 -9.71
CA ASP A 89 22.04 2.92 -8.84
C ASP A 89 23.21 1.95 -8.75
N LEU A 90 22.94 0.65 -8.73
CA LEU A 90 23.98 -0.38 -8.62
C LEU A 90 24.34 -1.02 -9.96
N GLY A 91 23.60 -0.71 -11.04
CA GLY A 91 23.89 -1.22 -12.38
C GLY A 91 23.70 -2.73 -12.55
N LEU A 92 22.89 -3.37 -11.70
CA LEU A 92 22.64 -4.80 -11.80
C LEU A 92 21.72 -5.12 -12.99
N SER A 93 22.00 -6.21 -13.68
CA SER A 93 21.11 -6.66 -14.76
C SER A 93 19.81 -7.21 -14.24
N LYS A 94 18.73 -7.12 -15.04
CA LYS A 94 17.44 -7.72 -14.69
C LYS A 94 17.57 -9.24 -14.49
N ASP A 95 18.23 -9.91 -15.43
CA ASP A 95 18.42 -11.37 -15.40
C ASP A 95 19.23 -11.81 -14.18
N GLY A 96 20.24 -11.02 -13.80
CA GLY A 96 21.03 -11.23 -12.59
C GLY A 96 20.21 -11.07 -11.31
N ILE A 97 19.28 -10.09 -11.25
CA ILE A 97 18.39 -9.88 -10.11
C ILE A 97 17.46 -11.08 -9.94
N GLU A 98 16.80 -11.53 -11.01
CA GLU A 98 15.91 -12.69 -10.98
C GLU A 98 16.65 -13.96 -10.59
N ALA A 99 17.86 -14.15 -11.12
CA ALA A 99 18.71 -15.28 -10.77
C ALA A 99 19.17 -15.23 -9.31
N ALA A 100 19.41 -14.04 -8.76
CA ALA A 100 19.79 -13.83 -7.35
C ALA A 100 18.64 -14.15 -6.41
N ASP A 101 17.44 -13.69 -6.73
CA ASP A 101 16.24 -13.90 -5.92
C ASP A 101 15.85 -15.39 -5.90
N ASN A 102 16.04 -16.11 -7.03
CA ASN A 102 15.75 -17.54 -7.15
C ASN A 102 16.81 -18.46 -6.52
N ARG A 103 18.08 -18.07 -6.47
CA ARG A 103 19.20 -18.89 -5.98
C ARG A 103 19.56 -18.68 -4.50
N GLY A 104 18.91 -17.76 -3.81
CA GLY A 104 19.23 -17.46 -2.41
C GLY A 104 20.64 -16.85 -2.21
N ALA A 105 21.32 -17.17 -1.11
CA ALA A 105 22.46 -16.43 -0.55
C ALA A 105 23.78 -16.37 -1.37
N GLY A 106 23.90 -16.98 -2.51
CA GLY A 106 25.18 -17.15 -3.21
C GLY A 106 25.40 -16.37 -4.51
N SER A 107 24.48 -15.48 -4.90
CA SER A 107 24.60 -14.77 -6.17
C SER A 107 25.50 -13.53 -6.06
N ASN A 108 26.40 -13.34 -7.05
CA ASN A 108 27.27 -12.17 -7.16
C ASN A 108 26.49 -10.84 -7.36
N GLU A 109 25.21 -10.91 -7.72
CA GLU A 109 24.32 -9.77 -7.96
C GLU A 109 23.55 -9.34 -6.69
N ARG A 110 23.91 -9.87 -5.52
CA ARG A 110 23.33 -9.44 -4.25
C ARG A 110 23.82 -8.08 -3.83
N ILE A 111 22.93 -7.36 -3.16
CA ILE A 111 23.31 -6.19 -2.39
C ILE A 111 24.22 -6.64 -1.26
N GLN A 112 25.48 -6.25 -1.30
CA GLN A 112 26.51 -6.69 -0.36
C GLN A 112 26.78 -5.67 0.74
N ASN A 113 26.33 -4.43 0.55
CA ASN A 113 26.69 -3.30 1.40
C ASN A 113 25.45 -2.70 2.05
N GLN A 114 25.49 -2.46 3.35
CA GLN A 114 24.40 -1.80 4.05
C GLN A 114 24.14 -0.35 3.56
N TRP A 115 25.13 0.33 2.95
CA TRP A 115 24.96 1.65 2.34
C TRP A 115 24.03 1.62 1.14
N ASP A 116 23.98 0.53 0.40
CA ASP A 116 23.09 0.35 -0.73
C ASP A 116 21.62 0.39 -0.29
N TRP A 117 21.34 -0.14 0.91
CA TRP A 117 20.02 -0.05 1.51
C TRP A 117 19.59 1.37 1.84
N ALA A 118 20.52 2.30 2.09
CA ALA A 118 20.20 3.70 2.28
C ALA A 118 19.67 4.33 0.97
N ILE A 119 20.16 3.89 -0.19
CA ILE A 119 19.64 4.34 -1.49
C ILE A 119 18.19 3.87 -1.66
N ARG A 120 17.87 2.61 -1.35
CA ARG A 120 16.50 2.10 -1.36
C ARG A 120 15.58 2.93 -0.47
N VAL A 121 16.00 3.16 0.76
CA VAL A 121 15.23 3.98 1.73
C VAL A 121 15.00 5.38 1.17
N THR A 122 16.02 5.98 0.56
CA THR A 122 15.90 7.30 -0.09
C THR A 122 14.86 7.28 -1.20
N ARG A 123 14.88 6.27 -2.09
CA ARG A 123 13.90 6.11 -3.17
C ARG A 123 12.48 5.91 -2.63
N PHE A 124 12.33 5.07 -1.60
CA PHE A 124 11.04 4.90 -0.94
C PHE A 124 10.51 6.23 -0.38
N HIS A 125 11.37 7.00 0.28
CA HIS A 125 11.00 8.27 0.92
C HIS A 125 10.73 9.42 -0.06
N GLN A 126 11.10 9.31 -1.33
CA GLN A 126 10.66 10.27 -2.35
C GLN A 126 9.12 10.35 -2.40
N LEU A 127 8.45 9.18 -2.40
CA LEU A 127 6.98 9.12 -2.32
C LEU A 127 6.46 9.72 -1.01
N THR A 128 7.09 9.36 0.12
CA THR A 128 6.73 9.91 1.44
C THR A 128 6.81 11.44 1.46
N ALA A 129 7.83 12.02 0.84
CA ALA A 129 8.00 13.47 0.78
C ALA A 129 6.85 14.15 0.02
N VAL A 130 6.43 13.58 -1.10
CA VAL A 130 5.28 14.10 -1.87
C VAL A 130 3.98 13.93 -1.09
N CYS A 131 3.77 12.79 -0.44
CA CYS A 131 2.62 12.57 0.45
C CYS A 131 2.54 13.63 1.56
N ARG A 132 3.66 13.94 2.21
CA ARG A 132 3.72 15.01 3.23
C ARG A 132 3.41 16.39 2.66
N ALA A 133 3.84 16.67 1.43
CA ALA A 133 3.53 17.93 0.77
C ALA A 133 2.02 18.05 0.44
N LEU A 134 1.37 16.95 0.07
CA LEU A 134 -0.09 16.87 -0.12
C LEU A 134 -0.84 17.11 1.20
N VAL A 135 -0.43 16.44 2.28
CA VAL A 135 -1.03 16.62 3.61
C VAL A 135 -0.93 18.08 4.08
N LYS A 136 0.20 18.74 3.86
CA LYS A 136 0.37 20.17 4.19
C LYS A 136 -0.58 21.09 3.40
N ARG A 137 -1.11 20.63 2.25
CA ARG A 137 -2.10 21.32 1.44
C ARG A 137 -3.55 20.91 1.75
N GLY A 138 -3.74 20.13 2.83
CA GLY A 138 -5.07 19.68 3.27
C GLY A 138 -5.63 18.49 2.48
N VAL A 139 -4.81 17.80 1.69
CA VAL A 139 -5.22 16.56 1.02
C VAL A 139 -4.98 15.38 1.96
N ARG A 140 -5.99 14.55 2.16
CA ARG A 140 -5.86 13.31 2.93
C ARG A 140 -5.02 12.29 2.17
N VAL A 141 -4.08 11.63 2.84
CA VAL A 141 -3.27 10.57 2.22
C VAL A 141 -3.41 9.30 3.02
N PHE A 142 -3.80 8.23 2.34
CA PHE A 142 -4.00 6.90 2.88
C PHE A 142 -3.02 5.93 2.23
N TRP A 143 -2.44 5.07 3.04
CA TRP A 143 -1.61 3.95 2.58
C TRP A 143 -2.25 2.64 3.01
N GLU A 144 -2.38 1.73 2.08
CA GLU A 144 -2.72 0.34 2.34
C GLU A 144 -1.49 -0.53 2.15
N THR A 145 -1.30 -1.50 3.04
CA THR A 145 -0.21 -2.47 2.98
C THR A 145 -0.70 -3.83 3.42
N HIS A 146 -0.15 -4.86 2.81
CA HIS A 146 -0.35 -6.22 3.28
C HIS A 146 0.36 -6.43 4.62
N MET A 147 -0.12 -7.41 5.37
CA MET A 147 0.56 -7.89 6.57
C MET A 147 1.50 -9.03 6.18
N LYS A 148 2.69 -9.02 6.74
CA LYS A 148 3.64 -10.12 6.60
C LYS A 148 3.78 -10.88 7.89
N ASP A 149 4.08 -12.18 7.77
CA ASP A 149 4.32 -13.03 8.91
C ASP A 149 5.54 -12.58 9.70
N VAL A 150 5.44 -12.71 11.02
CA VAL A 150 6.55 -12.50 11.93
C VAL A 150 7.08 -13.85 12.37
N TYR A 151 8.37 -14.08 12.18
CA TYR A 151 9.03 -15.28 12.66
C TYR A 151 9.55 -15.05 14.08
N LYS A 152 9.03 -15.81 15.04
CA LYS A 152 9.54 -15.87 16.42
C LYS A 152 10.06 -17.27 16.70
N ASN A 153 11.33 -17.38 17.12
CA ASN A 153 11.98 -18.65 17.44
C ASN A 153 11.91 -19.69 16.29
N GLY A 154 12.06 -19.26 15.05
CA GLY A 154 12.01 -20.13 13.87
C GLY A 154 10.60 -20.60 13.47
N LYS A 155 9.54 -20.13 14.13
CA LYS A 155 8.14 -20.45 13.81
C LYS A 155 7.41 -19.18 13.37
N VAL A 156 6.49 -19.35 12.41
CA VAL A 156 5.59 -18.27 12.00
C VAL A 156 4.63 -17.97 13.14
N SER A 157 4.61 -16.70 13.58
CA SER A 157 3.60 -16.22 14.51
C SER A 157 2.42 -15.66 13.71
N THR A 158 1.38 -16.44 13.57
CA THR A 158 0.16 -16.03 12.82
C THR A 158 -0.66 -14.96 13.54
N SER A 159 -0.42 -14.75 14.84
CA SER A 159 -1.14 -13.74 15.65
C SER A 159 -0.53 -12.35 15.58
N ASP A 160 0.75 -12.23 15.20
CA ASP A 160 1.54 -11.01 15.32
C ASP A 160 2.04 -10.49 13.97
N GLY A 161 1.21 -10.54 12.93
CA GLY A 161 1.57 -9.97 11.63
C GLY A 161 2.03 -8.52 11.77
N GLN A 162 2.99 -8.11 10.94
CA GLN A 162 3.45 -6.72 10.87
C GLN A 162 3.24 -6.15 9.47
N PRO A 163 3.03 -4.83 9.33
CA PRO A 163 2.91 -4.22 8.02
C PRO A 163 4.14 -4.50 7.14
N ALA A 164 3.90 -4.84 5.89
CA ALA A 164 4.95 -5.17 4.92
C ALA A 164 5.55 -3.93 4.23
N TRP A 165 5.69 -2.83 4.94
CA TRP A 165 6.28 -1.58 4.44
C TRP A 165 7.70 -1.35 4.97
N GLU A 166 8.34 -0.27 4.55
CA GLU A 166 9.62 0.17 5.08
C GLU A 166 9.50 0.51 6.58
N LYS A 167 10.46 0.06 7.41
CA LYS A 167 10.38 0.09 8.89
C LYS A 167 10.14 1.47 9.50
N SER A 168 10.67 2.52 8.87
CA SER A 168 10.51 3.89 9.38
C SER A 168 9.12 4.49 9.06
N SER A 169 8.34 3.86 8.18
CA SER A 169 7.05 4.37 7.71
C SER A 169 6.08 4.66 8.84
N ALA A 170 6.02 3.80 9.85
CA ALA A 170 5.15 4.00 11.02
C ALA A 170 5.41 5.33 11.76
N GLY A 171 6.65 5.86 11.70
CA GLY A 171 7.02 7.14 12.29
C GLY A 171 6.30 8.33 11.64
N TYR A 172 6.06 8.25 10.35
CA TYR A 172 5.44 9.31 9.55
C TYR A 172 3.91 9.32 9.61
N MET A 173 3.28 8.18 9.98
CA MET A 173 1.84 8.06 10.00
C MET A 173 1.23 8.79 11.22
N TYR A 174 0.13 9.51 10.98
CA TYR A 174 -0.69 10.12 12.03
C TYR A 174 -1.58 9.08 12.69
N GLN A 175 -2.15 8.18 11.87
CA GLN A 175 -2.96 7.06 12.33
C GLN A 175 -2.50 5.77 11.66
N ILE A 176 -2.58 4.67 12.40
CA ILE A 176 -2.37 3.32 11.90
C ILE A 176 -3.59 2.51 12.32
N VAL A 177 -4.25 1.92 11.32
CA VAL A 177 -5.46 1.14 11.50
C VAL A 177 -5.20 -0.26 10.98
N HIS A 178 -5.40 -1.26 11.82
CA HIS A 178 -5.30 -2.66 11.45
C HIS A 178 -6.68 -3.20 11.10
N CYS A 179 -6.88 -3.56 9.83
CA CYS A 179 -8.11 -4.15 9.35
C CYS A 179 -8.03 -5.68 9.41
N ARG A 180 -9.10 -6.32 9.91
CA ARG A 180 -9.23 -7.79 9.97
C ARG A 180 -10.58 -8.20 9.43
N ARG A 181 -10.60 -9.37 8.80
CA ARG A 181 -11.82 -10.08 8.42
C ARG A 181 -12.06 -11.21 9.43
N GLU A 182 -13.30 -11.35 9.86
CA GLU A 182 -13.78 -12.41 10.73
C GLU A 182 -14.97 -13.08 10.07
N ASP A 183 -14.83 -14.37 9.79
CA ASP A 183 -15.84 -15.15 9.09
C ASP A 183 -16.65 -15.99 10.08
N VAL A 184 -17.95 -16.05 9.88
CA VAL A 184 -18.84 -17.03 10.49
C VAL A 184 -19.01 -18.16 9.49
N ILE A 185 -18.64 -19.38 9.91
CA ILE A 185 -18.69 -20.57 9.07
C ILE A 185 -19.78 -21.49 9.63
N GLU A 186 -20.71 -21.89 8.76
CA GLU A 186 -21.74 -22.89 9.06
C GLU A 186 -21.67 -23.99 8.00
N GLU A 187 -21.66 -25.25 8.43
CA GLU A 187 -21.58 -26.42 7.55
C GLU A 187 -20.41 -26.42 6.53
N GLY A 188 -19.33 -25.67 6.84
CA GLY A 188 -18.17 -25.52 5.97
C GLY A 188 -18.21 -24.32 5.03
N ASP A 189 -19.30 -23.59 4.95
CA ASP A 189 -19.47 -22.40 4.12
C ASP A 189 -19.42 -21.10 4.96
N VAL A 190 -18.85 -20.05 4.37
CA VAL A 190 -18.86 -18.71 4.98
C VAL A 190 -20.23 -18.08 4.76
N VAL A 191 -21.02 -17.99 5.84
CA VAL A 191 -22.39 -17.40 5.79
C VAL A 191 -22.39 -15.90 6.02
N SER A 192 -21.42 -15.38 6.75
CA SER A 192 -21.23 -13.95 6.95
C SER A 192 -19.79 -13.61 7.27
N SER A 193 -19.40 -12.37 6.97
CA SER A 193 -18.08 -11.82 7.36
C SER A 193 -18.26 -10.44 7.98
N ALA A 194 -17.48 -10.18 9.02
CA ALA A 194 -17.32 -8.85 9.59
C ALA A 194 -15.90 -8.35 9.34
N PHE A 195 -15.79 -7.15 8.80
CA PHE A 195 -14.52 -6.46 8.66
C PHE A 195 -14.40 -5.44 9.77
N THR A 196 -13.34 -5.55 10.55
CA THR A 196 -13.11 -4.72 11.72
C THR A 196 -11.84 -3.92 11.57
N ALA A 197 -11.82 -2.71 12.09
CA ALA A 197 -10.68 -1.81 12.14
C ALA A 197 -10.27 -1.55 13.59
N THR A 198 -9.01 -1.78 13.92
CA THR A 198 -8.43 -1.46 15.23
C THR A 198 -7.42 -0.33 15.08
N PHE A 199 -7.59 0.74 15.83
CA PHE A 199 -6.63 1.86 15.83
C PHE A 199 -5.40 1.49 16.65
N GLU A 200 -4.32 1.10 16.00
CA GLU A 200 -3.06 0.77 16.68
C GLU A 200 -2.30 2.02 17.11
N LYS A 201 -2.46 3.12 16.38
CA LYS A 201 -1.83 4.40 16.64
C LYS A 201 -2.77 5.53 16.23
N SER A 202 -2.85 6.56 17.07
CA SER A 202 -3.47 7.84 16.72
C SER A 202 -2.69 8.98 17.38
N LYS A 203 -2.14 9.88 16.56
CA LYS A 203 -1.48 11.11 17.03
C LYS A 203 -2.46 12.27 17.15
N THR A 204 -3.58 12.21 16.45
CA THR A 204 -4.57 13.28 16.40
C THR A 204 -5.60 13.16 17.51
N ASP A 205 -5.92 11.93 17.91
CA ASP A 205 -6.85 11.65 19.01
C ASP A 205 -6.41 10.39 19.76
N ALA A 206 -5.81 10.60 20.94
CA ALA A 206 -5.31 9.52 21.77
C ALA A 206 -6.42 8.58 22.29
N THR A 207 -7.68 9.04 22.33
CA THR A 207 -8.80 8.22 22.79
C THR A 207 -9.17 7.11 21.80
N LEU A 208 -8.77 7.24 20.55
CA LEU A 208 -8.98 6.22 19.53
C LEU A 208 -8.04 5.02 19.69
N GLN A 209 -6.88 5.20 20.30
CA GLN A 209 -5.87 4.14 20.38
C GLN A 209 -6.43 2.90 21.12
N GLY A 210 -6.33 1.74 20.48
CA GLY A 210 -6.88 0.48 20.97
C GLY A 210 -8.38 0.28 20.68
N GLN A 211 -9.09 1.30 20.21
CA GLN A 211 -10.50 1.14 19.86
C GLN A 211 -10.67 0.29 18.62
N ARG A 212 -11.70 -0.55 18.62
CA ARG A 212 -12.10 -1.40 17.51
C ARG A 212 -13.46 -0.98 16.98
N ARG A 213 -13.63 -0.98 15.67
CA ARG A 213 -14.86 -0.66 14.95
C ARG A 213 -15.16 -1.72 13.90
N THR A 214 -16.41 -2.10 13.75
CA THR A 214 -16.87 -2.83 12.57
C THR A 214 -17.08 -1.82 11.43
N ILE A 215 -16.44 -2.03 10.29
CA ILE A 215 -16.45 -1.09 9.16
C ILE A 215 -17.28 -1.59 7.99
N LEU A 216 -17.46 -2.90 7.90
CA LEU A 216 -18.22 -3.55 6.84
C LEU A 216 -18.72 -4.89 7.35
N THR A 217 -19.95 -5.25 7.03
CA THR A 217 -20.47 -6.61 7.17
C THR A 217 -21.00 -7.11 5.83
N THR A 218 -20.76 -8.38 5.55
CA THR A 218 -21.33 -9.07 4.39
C THR A 218 -22.08 -10.32 4.87
N ARG A 219 -23.18 -10.64 4.21
CA ARG A 219 -23.92 -11.90 4.37
C ARG A 219 -24.17 -12.51 3.03
N GLN A 220 -24.26 -13.82 2.97
CA GLN A 220 -24.60 -14.53 1.76
C GLN A 220 -25.94 -14.03 1.21
N ASN A 221 -25.98 -13.73 -0.09
CA ASN A 221 -27.15 -13.18 -0.79
C ASN A 221 -27.66 -11.81 -0.32
N GLU A 222 -26.94 -11.08 0.51
CA GLU A 222 -27.26 -9.71 0.91
C GLU A 222 -26.26 -8.71 0.31
N LYS A 223 -26.70 -7.46 0.17
CA LYS A 223 -25.75 -6.38 -0.19
C LYS A 223 -24.83 -6.07 0.98
N PRO A 224 -23.55 -5.78 0.72
CA PRO A 224 -22.62 -5.36 1.75
C PRO A 224 -23.14 -4.13 2.51
N ASN A 225 -23.05 -4.17 3.83
CA ASN A 225 -23.40 -3.06 4.69
C ASN A 225 -22.14 -2.31 5.13
N PHE A 226 -21.91 -1.14 4.55
CA PHE A 226 -20.75 -0.29 4.83
C PHE A 226 -21.07 0.68 5.99
N MET A 227 -20.30 0.59 7.07
CA MET A 227 -20.38 1.48 8.23
C MET A 227 -19.31 2.56 8.22
N GLY A 228 -18.17 2.27 7.54
CA GLY A 228 -17.04 3.17 7.42
C GLY A 228 -16.30 3.44 8.73
N LEU A 229 -15.46 4.47 8.72
CA LEU A 229 -14.72 5.00 9.88
C LEU A 229 -15.00 6.50 9.99
N PRO A 230 -16.06 6.92 10.68
CA PRO A 230 -16.42 8.34 10.82
C PRO A 230 -15.29 9.19 11.43
N GLU A 231 -14.44 8.58 12.25
CA GLU A 231 -13.29 9.23 12.88
C GLU A 231 -12.28 9.76 11.85
N LEU A 232 -12.19 9.16 10.67
CA LEU A 232 -11.32 9.63 9.57
C LEU A 232 -11.87 10.89 8.86
N GLU A 233 -13.15 11.22 9.06
CA GLU A 233 -13.74 12.42 8.48
C GLU A 233 -13.36 13.69 9.25
N ARG A 234 -12.91 13.54 10.49
CA ARG A 234 -12.54 14.64 11.41
C ARG A 234 -11.08 15.06 11.33
N LEU A 235 -10.32 14.46 10.40
CA LEU A 235 -8.89 14.77 10.20
C LEU A 235 -8.68 15.97 9.27
#